data_03b6f002d63442e9783a164f166a53d5
#
_entry.id   03b6f002d63442e9783a164f166a53d5
#
_cell.length_a   1.000
_cell.length_b   1.000
_cell.length_c   1.000
_cell.angle_alpha   90.00
_cell.angle_beta   90.00
_cell.angle_gamma   90.00
#
_symmetry.space_group_name_H-M   'P 1'
#
loop_
_entity.id
_entity.type
_entity.pdbx_description
1 polymer ?
#
loop_
_entity_poly.entity_id
_entity_poly.type
_entity_poly.pdbx_seq_one_letter_code
_entity_poly.pdbx_strand_id
1 'polypeptide(L)'
;MLLCLTALYAQRADNYPPTKNAQVKLSETNLPIVFIDVDGKMILREERITAKIKIIDNGTGKTNYADLAAHPDQKVDYEGYISLKYRGNSSFNSSDKKPYGFKTIAKPLEEGGKKVKVSLLGLGKDNDWVLLAPFSDKTMIRDVLTFELGRPYLDWVPSLRHVEVVVDGKYYGIYILTERPGKGKNRLNLHDPGEDGGDLTGDWRVEIDRDDEDHYYRSKYHPYGRYGTVDNTKYIIYQYDDPEYEDFADLPAGTEKAIQKSIDDMEDCFAGDNYKDPVNGYRKYIDVTSFIDYMLSTEFTFNVDGYRLSSHMYKYSETRAKNEGLDSRWKCTLWDFNIALGNADYYKGSRTDLWQYDMNSRETDNQLVPFWWKRLIDDPAYQTDLKARWAQYREGQYADNRIDAKIDSLATLLTSGGAMERNEAAWGMFGRYVWPNAYVGYSFNDEISYLKRWIKSRLTFMDKKLLPQEKTDIRPVTVASGYNADVVVEALPASSHADNAVTFNRRIACNPCNHFAINTDNAIFVF
;
A
#
# COMPACT_ATOMS: atom_id res chain seq x y z
N MET A 1 5.81 44.56 3.55
CA MET A 1 6.68 43.75 2.68
C MET A 1 6.60 42.26 2.95
N LEU A 2 6.44 41.82 4.20
CA LEU A 2 6.27 40.38 4.57
C LEU A 2 4.95 39.78 4.07
N LEU A 3 3.83 40.52 4.15
CA LEU A 3 2.50 40.06 3.71
C LEU A 3 2.41 39.84 2.18
N CYS A 4 3.15 40.64 1.38
CA CYS A 4 3.20 40.42 -0.08
C CYS A 4 4.02 39.18 -0.48
N LEU A 5 5.04 38.82 0.30
CA LEU A 5 5.85 37.63 0.03
C LEU A 5 5.11 36.34 0.39
N THR A 6 4.31 36.33 1.48
CA THR A 6 3.48 35.18 1.84
C THR A 6 2.33 34.97 0.86
N ALA A 7 1.69 36.04 0.37
CA ALA A 7 0.66 35.95 -0.67
C ALA A 7 1.23 35.45 -2.02
N LEU A 8 2.45 35.86 -2.38
CA LEU A 8 3.14 35.37 -3.59
C LEU A 8 3.57 33.89 -3.46
N TYR A 9 3.93 33.43 -2.25
CA TYR A 9 4.24 32.02 -2.01
C TYR A 9 2.99 31.15 -2.01
N ALA A 10 1.88 31.59 -1.39
CA ALA A 10 0.58 30.93 -1.45
C ALA A 10 0.08 30.84 -2.90
N GLN A 11 0.13 31.95 -3.64
CA GLN A 11 -0.30 32.00 -5.04
C GLN A 11 0.54 31.08 -5.95
N ARG A 12 1.80 30.85 -5.63
CA ARG A 12 2.67 29.92 -6.35
C ARG A 12 2.38 28.46 -6.00
N ALA A 13 1.98 28.17 -4.77
CA ALA A 13 1.63 26.82 -4.31
C ALA A 13 0.30 26.34 -4.92
N ASP A 14 -0.68 27.22 -5.09
CA ASP A 14 -2.04 26.88 -5.48
C ASP A 14 -2.23 26.71 -7.00
N ASN A 15 -1.42 27.39 -7.81
CA ASN A 15 -1.41 27.22 -9.28
C ASN A 15 -0.26 26.33 -9.78
N TYR A 16 0.46 25.70 -8.89
CA TYR A 16 1.62 24.90 -9.25
C TYR A 16 1.28 23.41 -9.23
N PRO A 17 1.86 22.69 -10.14
CA PRO A 17 2.60 23.20 -11.31
C PRO A 17 1.77 23.04 -12.57
N PRO A 18 1.89 23.94 -13.52
CA PRO A 18 1.52 23.57 -14.88
C PRO A 18 2.38 22.37 -15.29
N THR A 19 1.83 21.47 -16.07
CA THR A 19 2.61 20.42 -16.73
C THR A 19 3.81 21.03 -17.45
N LYS A 20 4.92 20.31 -17.55
CA LYS A 20 6.11 20.80 -18.26
C LYS A 20 5.82 21.14 -19.72
N ASN A 21 4.82 20.50 -20.32
CA ASN A 21 4.40 20.75 -21.68
C ASN A 21 2.89 20.92 -21.75
N ALA A 22 2.45 22.17 -21.67
CA ALA A 22 1.03 22.55 -21.76
C ALA A 22 0.42 22.33 -23.17
N GLN A 23 1.21 21.96 -24.18
CA GLN A 23 0.71 21.64 -25.52
C GLN A 23 0.17 20.22 -25.62
N VAL A 24 0.49 19.35 -24.66
CA VAL A 24 -0.08 17.99 -24.62
C VAL A 24 -1.57 18.10 -24.39
N LYS A 25 -2.34 17.47 -25.29
CA LYS A 25 -3.80 17.42 -25.21
C LYS A 25 -4.26 15.97 -25.21
N LEU A 26 -5.34 15.71 -24.53
CA LEU A 26 -6.07 14.46 -24.61
C LEU A 26 -7.08 14.57 -25.76
N SER A 27 -7.03 13.64 -26.71
CA SER A 27 -8.07 13.45 -27.74
C SER A 27 -8.92 12.25 -27.42
N GLU A 28 -8.28 11.11 -27.18
CA GLU A 28 -8.92 9.83 -26.90
C GLU A 28 -8.04 8.95 -26.03
N THR A 29 -8.65 8.01 -25.31
CA THR A 29 -7.97 7.06 -24.42
C THR A 29 -8.84 5.83 -24.14
N ASN A 30 -8.21 4.73 -23.70
CA ASN A 30 -8.89 3.56 -23.13
C ASN A 30 -9.18 3.70 -21.62
N LEU A 31 -8.64 4.72 -20.96
CA LEU A 31 -8.91 5.01 -19.55
C LEU A 31 -10.15 5.90 -19.41
N PRO A 32 -10.89 5.86 -18.32
CA PRO A 32 -11.91 6.86 -18.02
C PRO A 32 -11.28 8.27 -17.98
N ILE A 33 -12.05 9.27 -18.43
CA ILE A 33 -11.63 10.68 -18.42
C ILE A 33 -12.37 11.41 -17.32
N VAL A 34 -11.61 12.10 -16.46
CA VAL A 34 -12.14 12.96 -15.41
C VAL A 34 -11.91 14.42 -15.78
N PHE A 35 -12.98 15.12 -16.08
CA PHE A 35 -12.97 16.57 -16.30
C PHE A 35 -13.31 17.26 -14.98
N ILE A 36 -12.48 18.24 -14.59
CA ILE A 36 -12.71 19.11 -13.44
C ILE A 36 -12.75 20.55 -13.95
N ASP A 37 -13.82 21.26 -13.69
CA ASP A 37 -13.99 22.66 -14.00
C ASP A 37 -14.03 23.44 -12.68
N VAL A 38 -12.98 24.22 -12.45
CA VAL A 38 -12.85 25.07 -11.25
C VAL A 38 -13.27 26.53 -11.54
N ASP A 39 -13.73 26.83 -12.77
CA ASP A 39 -14.15 28.17 -13.20
C ASP A 39 -13.04 29.21 -12.98
N GLY A 40 -11.79 28.84 -13.29
CA GLY A 40 -10.59 29.66 -13.09
C GLY A 40 -10.22 29.94 -11.63
N LYS A 41 -10.90 29.36 -10.65
CA LYS A 41 -10.57 29.49 -9.24
C LYS A 41 -9.25 28.78 -8.92
N MET A 42 -8.51 29.28 -7.94
CA MET A 42 -7.36 28.58 -7.40
C MET A 42 -7.81 27.40 -6.54
N ILE A 43 -7.20 26.23 -6.78
CA ILE A 43 -7.37 25.08 -5.89
C ILE A 43 -6.48 25.32 -4.67
N LEU A 44 -7.07 25.23 -3.47
CA LEU A 44 -6.38 25.49 -2.21
C LEU A 44 -6.01 24.17 -1.54
N ARG A 45 -5.07 24.22 -0.60
CA ARG A 45 -4.67 23.04 0.18
C ARG A 45 -5.53 22.86 1.42
N GLU A 46 -5.80 23.93 2.14
CA GLU A 46 -6.51 23.86 3.42
C GLU A 46 -8.03 24.01 3.23
N GLU A 47 -8.43 24.91 2.38
CA GLU A 47 -9.85 25.18 2.13
C GLU A 47 -10.36 24.44 0.89
N ARG A 48 -11.64 24.09 0.91
CA ARG A 48 -12.31 23.47 -0.23
C ARG A 48 -12.99 24.54 -1.09
N ILE A 49 -12.83 24.42 -2.39
CA ILE A 49 -13.54 25.22 -3.37
C ILE A 49 -14.67 24.42 -4.02
N THR A 50 -15.69 25.07 -4.50
CA THR A 50 -16.68 24.48 -5.41
C THR A 50 -16.08 24.30 -6.80
N ALA A 51 -16.21 23.08 -7.34
CA ALA A 51 -15.87 22.77 -8.73
C ALA A 51 -16.97 21.87 -9.32
N LYS A 52 -16.97 21.71 -10.64
CA LYS A 52 -17.77 20.70 -11.33
C LYS A 52 -16.88 19.54 -11.74
N ILE A 53 -17.43 18.35 -11.73
CA ILE A 53 -16.75 17.16 -12.24
C ILE A 53 -17.66 16.47 -13.25
N LYS A 54 -17.07 15.97 -14.34
CA LYS A 54 -17.70 15.06 -15.28
C LYS A 54 -16.76 13.89 -15.55
N ILE A 55 -17.26 12.67 -15.44
CA ILE A 55 -16.51 11.44 -15.68
C ILE A 55 -17.10 10.73 -16.88
N ILE A 56 -16.28 10.44 -17.86
CA ILE A 56 -16.63 9.67 -19.06
C ILE A 56 -16.02 8.28 -18.96
N ASP A 57 -16.86 7.25 -19.09
CA ASP A 57 -16.44 5.86 -19.15
C ASP A 57 -17.37 5.04 -20.05
N ASN A 58 -16.94 4.81 -21.27
CA ASN A 58 -17.65 3.97 -22.24
C ASN A 58 -17.58 2.47 -21.92
N GLY A 59 -16.78 2.10 -20.91
CA GLY A 59 -16.60 0.73 -20.42
C GLY A 59 -15.33 0.05 -20.93
N THR A 60 -15.04 -1.08 -20.33
CA THR A 60 -13.81 -1.85 -20.61
C THR A 60 -13.61 -2.14 -22.08
N GLY A 61 -12.41 -1.87 -22.59
CA GLY A 61 -12.03 -2.11 -23.97
C GLY A 61 -12.61 -1.13 -24.99
N LYS A 62 -13.30 -0.08 -24.52
CA LYS A 62 -13.83 0.99 -25.39
C LYS A 62 -13.00 2.24 -25.27
N THR A 63 -13.05 3.07 -26.32
CA THR A 63 -12.38 4.36 -26.37
C THR A 63 -13.26 5.43 -25.75
N ASN A 64 -12.66 6.29 -24.93
CA ASN A 64 -13.24 7.51 -24.38
C ASN A 64 -12.63 8.71 -25.11
N TYR A 65 -13.46 9.69 -25.46
CA TYR A 65 -13.05 10.87 -26.25
C TYR A 65 -13.15 12.13 -25.39
N ALA A 66 -12.16 13.00 -25.52
CA ALA A 66 -12.15 14.27 -24.78
C ALA A 66 -13.02 15.37 -25.42
N ASP A 67 -13.26 15.30 -26.74
CA ASP A 67 -14.20 16.18 -27.42
C ASP A 67 -15.64 15.72 -27.21
N LEU A 68 -16.26 16.28 -26.18
CA LEU A 68 -17.65 15.96 -25.81
C LEU A 68 -18.67 16.42 -26.86
N ALA A 69 -18.35 17.46 -27.64
CA ALA A 69 -19.24 17.97 -28.67
C ALA A 69 -19.25 17.08 -29.92
N ALA A 70 -18.08 16.56 -30.30
CA ALA A 70 -17.96 15.61 -31.40
C ALA A 70 -18.47 14.20 -31.05
N HIS A 71 -18.51 13.87 -29.75
CA HIS A 71 -18.91 12.55 -29.25
C HIS A 71 -20.00 12.66 -28.17
N PRO A 72 -21.23 13.15 -28.49
CA PRO A 72 -22.27 13.42 -27.50
C PRO A 72 -22.89 12.15 -26.90
N ASP A 73 -22.76 11.00 -27.57
CA ASP A 73 -23.35 9.72 -27.15
C ASP A 73 -22.49 8.92 -26.16
N GLN A 74 -21.36 9.50 -25.71
CA GLN A 74 -20.52 8.85 -24.73
C GLN A 74 -21.23 8.64 -23.40
N LYS A 75 -20.92 7.51 -22.74
CA LYS A 75 -21.45 7.24 -21.43
C LYS A 75 -20.82 8.18 -20.39
N VAL A 76 -21.66 9.02 -19.78
CA VAL A 76 -21.33 9.78 -18.60
C VAL A 76 -21.53 8.88 -17.38
N ASP A 77 -20.44 8.55 -16.68
CA ASP A 77 -20.50 7.78 -15.44
C ASP A 77 -21.03 8.65 -14.29
N TYR A 78 -20.54 9.88 -14.21
CA TYR A 78 -21.01 10.86 -13.22
C TYR A 78 -20.83 12.29 -13.75
N GLU A 79 -21.77 13.16 -13.38
CA GLU A 79 -21.67 14.61 -13.57
C GLU A 79 -22.32 15.33 -12.39
N GLY A 80 -21.61 16.30 -11.77
CA GLY A 80 -22.14 17.04 -10.63
C GLY A 80 -21.15 18.01 -10.02
N TYR A 81 -21.54 18.57 -8.87
CA TYR A 81 -20.68 19.44 -8.07
C TYR A 81 -19.80 18.65 -7.12
N ILE A 82 -18.61 19.19 -6.88
CA ILE A 82 -17.66 18.68 -5.89
C ILE A 82 -17.12 19.81 -5.04
N SER A 83 -16.76 19.50 -3.80
CA SER A 83 -15.89 20.34 -2.99
C SER A 83 -14.47 19.79 -3.11
N LEU A 84 -13.57 20.58 -3.68
CA LEU A 84 -12.24 20.18 -4.12
C LEU A 84 -11.15 20.89 -3.32
N LYS A 85 -10.09 20.17 -2.95
CA LYS A 85 -8.83 20.74 -2.42
C LYS A 85 -7.63 19.89 -2.83
N TYR A 86 -6.43 20.45 -2.75
CA TYR A 86 -5.22 19.64 -2.74
C TYR A 86 -5.15 18.81 -1.46
N ARG A 87 -4.44 17.69 -1.53
CA ARG A 87 -4.21 16.80 -0.38
C ARG A 87 -2.79 16.26 -0.34
N GLY A 88 -2.51 15.51 0.74
CA GLY A 88 -1.24 14.84 0.97
C GLY A 88 -0.19 15.75 1.61
N ASN A 89 0.77 15.15 2.28
CA ASN A 89 1.90 15.84 2.88
C ASN A 89 3.13 15.71 1.96
N SER A 90 3.86 14.61 2.02
CA SER A 90 5.05 14.38 1.18
C SER A 90 4.72 14.42 -0.32
N SER A 91 3.62 13.80 -0.73
CA SER A 91 3.18 13.81 -2.13
C SER A 91 2.82 15.20 -2.65
N PHE A 92 2.31 16.09 -1.79
CA PHE A 92 2.07 17.48 -2.16
C PHE A 92 3.36 18.29 -2.20
N ASN A 93 4.21 18.17 -1.18
CA ASN A 93 5.39 19.04 -1.03
C ASN A 93 6.52 18.67 -2.00
N SER A 94 6.72 17.36 -2.25
CA SER A 94 7.87 16.86 -3.03
C SER A 94 7.55 16.51 -4.48
N SER A 95 6.29 16.57 -4.89
CA SER A 95 5.86 16.24 -6.25
C SER A 95 5.40 17.46 -7.02
N ASP A 96 5.78 17.53 -8.28
CA ASP A 96 5.24 18.52 -9.21
C ASP A 96 3.76 18.26 -9.51
N LYS A 97 3.34 17.01 -9.61
CA LYS A 97 1.98 16.58 -9.89
C LYS A 97 1.21 16.43 -8.57
N LYS A 98 0.22 17.28 -8.37
CA LYS A 98 -0.48 17.40 -7.09
C LYS A 98 -1.69 16.47 -6.99
N PRO A 99 -1.85 15.74 -5.86
CA PRO A 99 -3.05 14.94 -5.61
C PRO A 99 -4.23 15.80 -5.14
N TYR A 100 -5.44 15.32 -5.41
CA TYR A 100 -6.70 15.99 -5.04
C TYR A 100 -7.50 15.15 -4.05
N GLY A 101 -8.13 15.84 -3.09
CA GLY A 101 -9.21 15.29 -2.29
C GLY A 101 -10.51 16.01 -2.64
N PHE A 102 -11.56 15.27 -2.93
CA PHE A 102 -12.84 15.88 -3.24
C PHE A 102 -14.01 15.15 -2.59
N LYS A 103 -15.08 15.93 -2.31
CA LYS A 103 -16.35 15.37 -1.84
C LYS A 103 -17.43 15.72 -2.84
N THR A 104 -18.25 14.75 -3.22
CA THR A 104 -19.43 15.00 -4.06
C THR A 104 -20.50 15.72 -3.25
N ILE A 105 -21.09 16.78 -3.81
CA ILE A 105 -22.05 17.66 -3.18
C ILE A 105 -23.26 17.92 -4.08
N ALA A 106 -24.43 18.18 -3.49
CA ALA A 106 -25.69 18.35 -4.22
C ALA A 106 -25.75 19.66 -5.02
N LYS A 107 -25.08 20.70 -4.55
CA LYS A 107 -25.02 22.05 -5.13
C LYS A 107 -23.77 22.78 -4.64
N PRO A 108 -23.43 23.95 -5.18
CA PRO A 108 -22.26 24.73 -4.74
C PRO A 108 -22.18 24.92 -3.22
N LEU A 109 -20.95 24.96 -2.68
CA LEU A 109 -20.72 25.22 -1.25
C LEU A 109 -21.30 26.55 -0.80
N GLU A 110 -21.18 27.56 -1.64
CA GLU A 110 -21.67 28.93 -1.42
C GLU A 110 -23.20 28.97 -1.27
N GLU A 111 -23.88 27.98 -1.82
CA GLU A 111 -25.33 27.79 -1.70
C GLU A 111 -25.73 26.81 -0.59
N GLY A 112 -24.76 26.38 0.24
CA GLY A 112 -24.97 25.39 1.30
C GLY A 112 -25.09 23.97 0.77
N GLY A 113 -24.23 23.59 -0.19
CA GLY A 113 -24.18 22.25 -0.78
C GLY A 113 -23.81 21.19 0.24
N LYS A 114 -24.73 20.22 0.44
CA LYS A 114 -24.51 19.07 1.33
C LYS A 114 -23.83 17.92 0.58
N LYS A 115 -23.09 17.10 1.30
CA LYS A 115 -22.46 15.87 0.79
C LYS A 115 -23.51 14.92 0.19
N VAL A 116 -23.21 14.30 -0.95
CA VAL A 116 -24.06 13.32 -1.63
C VAL A 116 -23.25 12.08 -1.92
N LYS A 117 -23.72 10.92 -1.46
CA LYS A 117 -23.07 9.64 -1.73
C LYS A 117 -23.39 9.17 -3.15
N VAL A 118 -22.38 8.97 -3.97
CA VAL A 118 -22.47 8.46 -5.34
C VAL A 118 -21.50 7.30 -5.55
N SER A 119 -21.70 6.50 -6.59
CA SER A 119 -20.71 5.54 -7.07
C SER A 119 -19.98 6.19 -8.25
N LEU A 120 -18.67 6.12 -8.26
CA LEU A 120 -17.82 6.60 -9.36
C LEU A 120 -17.08 5.41 -9.96
N LEU A 121 -17.18 5.21 -11.26
CA LEU A 121 -16.51 4.14 -12.01
C LEU A 121 -16.72 2.73 -11.42
N GLY A 122 -17.90 2.48 -10.84
CA GLY A 122 -18.24 1.22 -10.19
C GLY A 122 -17.62 1.01 -8.80
N LEU A 123 -16.93 2.02 -8.24
CA LEU A 123 -16.45 1.99 -6.86
C LEU A 123 -17.61 2.11 -5.87
N GLY A 124 -17.39 1.69 -4.64
CA GLY A 124 -18.41 1.69 -3.60
C GLY A 124 -19.01 3.08 -3.35
N LYS A 125 -20.34 3.16 -3.27
CA LYS A 125 -21.07 4.41 -3.11
C LYS A 125 -20.67 5.17 -1.84
N ASP A 126 -20.06 6.33 -2.02
CA ASP A 126 -19.67 7.26 -0.94
C ASP A 126 -19.61 8.70 -1.45
N ASN A 127 -19.26 9.65 -0.58
CA ASN A 127 -19.07 11.05 -0.94
C ASN A 127 -17.62 11.52 -0.89
N ASP A 128 -16.69 10.75 -0.31
CA ASP A 128 -15.29 11.13 -0.12
C ASP A 128 -14.36 10.34 -1.03
N TRP A 129 -13.60 11.06 -1.86
CA TRP A 129 -12.82 10.53 -2.96
C TRP A 129 -11.45 11.16 -3.04
N VAL A 130 -10.49 10.40 -3.55
CA VAL A 130 -9.13 10.85 -3.77
C VAL A 130 -8.71 10.60 -5.21
N LEU A 131 -8.04 11.58 -5.81
CA LEU A 131 -7.25 11.42 -7.02
C LEU A 131 -5.77 11.44 -6.61
N LEU A 132 -5.18 10.25 -6.46
CA LEU A 132 -3.75 10.12 -6.24
C LEU A 132 -3.00 10.54 -7.50
N ALA A 133 -1.87 11.22 -7.30
CA ALA A 133 -1.01 11.70 -8.38
C ALA A 133 0.31 10.92 -8.36
N PRO A 134 0.40 9.72 -8.96
CA PRO A 134 1.60 8.90 -8.92
C PRO A 134 2.71 9.55 -9.76
N PHE A 135 3.55 10.35 -9.10
CA PHE A 135 4.66 11.05 -9.73
C PHE A 135 6.01 10.43 -9.37
N SER A 136 6.22 10.10 -8.10
CA SER A 136 7.38 9.32 -7.65
C SER A 136 7.27 7.84 -8.03
N ASP A 137 6.05 7.28 -8.05
CA ASP A 137 5.83 5.96 -8.63
C ASP A 137 5.73 6.03 -10.15
N LYS A 138 6.86 5.91 -10.85
CA LYS A 138 6.92 5.98 -12.31
C LYS A 138 6.27 4.79 -13.01
N THR A 139 6.01 3.69 -12.28
CA THR A 139 5.21 2.59 -12.79
C THR A 139 3.71 2.89 -12.74
N MET A 140 3.27 3.80 -11.86
CA MET A 140 1.88 4.17 -11.59
C MET A 140 1.00 2.99 -11.13
N ILE A 141 1.59 1.88 -10.70
CA ILE A 141 0.83 0.68 -10.35
C ILE A 141 1.11 0.15 -8.94
N ARG A 142 2.04 0.73 -8.15
CA ARG A 142 2.44 0.18 -6.84
C ARG A 142 1.28 0.09 -5.86
N ASP A 143 0.51 1.17 -5.69
CA ASP A 143 -0.70 1.15 -4.86
C ASP A 143 -1.73 0.16 -5.38
N VAL A 144 -2.03 0.21 -6.69
CA VAL A 144 -3.03 -0.65 -7.33
C VAL A 144 -2.65 -2.12 -7.17
N LEU A 145 -1.39 -2.47 -7.45
CA LEU A 145 -0.88 -3.83 -7.31
C LEU A 145 -1.01 -4.33 -5.86
N THR A 146 -0.54 -3.53 -4.91
CA THR A 146 -0.57 -3.88 -3.49
C THR A 146 -1.99 -4.12 -3.00
N PHE A 147 -2.91 -3.21 -3.31
CA PHE A 147 -4.30 -3.32 -2.85
C PHE A 147 -5.05 -4.47 -3.52
N GLU A 148 -4.83 -4.72 -4.81
CA GLU A 148 -5.45 -5.85 -5.48
C GLU A 148 -4.92 -7.21 -5.02
N LEU A 149 -3.62 -7.30 -4.66
CA LEU A 149 -3.06 -8.51 -4.07
C LEU A 149 -3.57 -8.76 -2.65
N GLY A 150 -3.72 -7.70 -1.84
CA GLY A 150 -4.19 -7.78 -0.46
C GLY A 150 -5.70 -8.00 -0.32
N ARG A 151 -6.50 -7.55 -1.31
CA ARG A 151 -7.97 -7.54 -1.25
C ARG A 151 -8.64 -8.89 -0.88
N PRO A 152 -8.18 -10.06 -1.34
CA PRO A 152 -8.80 -11.32 -0.97
C PRO A 152 -8.56 -11.76 0.47
N TYR A 153 -7.70 -11.05 1.20
CA TYR A 153 -7.23 -11.46 2.52
C TYR A 153 -7.66 -10.53 3.65
N LEU A 154 -7.89 -9.25 3.36
CA LEU A 154 -8.33 -8.23 4.31
C LEU A 154 -9.84 -7.98 4.16
N ASP A 155 -10.51 -7.65 5.24
CA ASP A 155 -11.97 -7.42 5.23
C ASP A 155 -12.37 -6.31 4.26
N TRP A 156 -11.55 -5.28 4.17
CA TRP A 156 -11.73 -4.18 3.24
C TRP A 156 -10.38 -3.58 2.85
N VAL A 157 -10.25 -3.23 1.59
CA VAL A 157 -9.10 -2.53 1.01
C VAL A 157 -9.63 -1.53 -0.02
N PRO A 158 -9.08 -0.31 -0.13
CA PRO A 158 -9.53 0.67 -1.10
C PRO A 158 -9.56 0.11 -2.52
N SER A 159 -10.63 0.40 -3.25
CA SER A 159 -10.70 0.13 -4.68
C SER A 159 -10.18 1.33 -5.46
N LEU A 160 -9.56 1.07 -6.61
CA LEU A 160 -8.85 2.08 -7.38
C LEU A 160 -9.17 1.96 -8.87
N ARG A 161 -9.08 3.10 -9.58
CA ARG A 161 -9.18 3.15 -11.04
C ARG A 161 -8.17 4.15 -11.60
N HIS A 162 -7.36 3.71 -12.56
CA HIS A 162 -6.57 4.65 -13.36
C HIS A 162 -7.50 5.50 -14.22
N VAL A 163 -7.25 6.79 -14.26
CA VAL A 163 -8.02 7.77 -15.03
C VAL A 163 -7.07 8.79 -15.65
N GLU A 164 -7.49 9.44 -16.73
CA GLU A 164 -6.80 10.64 -17.24
C GLU A 164 -7.57 11.89 -16.80
N VAL A 165 -6.86 12.90 -16.31
CA VAL A 165 -7.45 14.10 -15.71
C VAL A 165 -7.23 15.32 -16.56
N VAL A 166 -8.31 16.08 -16.77
CA VAL A 166 -8.33 17.39 -17.45
C VAL A 166 -8.93 18.41 -16.46
N VAL A 167 -8.19 19.48 -16.17
CA VAL A 167 -8.65 20.59 -15.30
C VAL A 167 -8.69 21.87 -16.12
N ASP A 168 -9.84 22.54 -16.18
CA ASP A 168 -10.08 23.75 -16.98
C ASP A 168 -9.56 23.61 -18.43
N GLY A 169 -9.83 22.46 -19.06
CA GLY A 169 -9.41 22.15 -20.42
C GLY A 169 -7.92 21.84 -20.59
N LYS A 170 -7.13 21.81 -19.51
CA LYS A 170 -5.70 21.46 -19.54
C LYS A 170 -5.50 20.01 -19.12
N TYR A 171 -4.68 19.28 -19.84
CA TYR A 171 -4.36 17.89 -19.53
C TYR A 171 -3.35 17.77 -18.37
N TYR A 172 -3.66 16.95 -17.37
CA TYR A 172 -2.82 16.73 -16.20
C TYR A 172 -2.27 15.30 -16.09
N GLY A 173 -2.58 14.42 -17.02
CA GLY A 173 -2.01 13.07 -17.07
C GLY A 173 -2.81 12.01 -16.33
N ILE A 174 -2.15 10.89 -16.05
CA ILE A 174 -2.74 9.74 -15.36
C ILE A 174 -2.82 10.01 -13.87
N TYR A 175 -3.99 9.80 -13.30
CA TYR A 175 -4.25 9.77 -11.86
C TYR A 175 -4.86 8.43 -11.47
N ILE A 176 -4.95 8.18 -10.18
CA ILE A 176 -5.66 7.02 -9.64
C ILE A 176 -6.83 7.55 -8.80
N LEU A 177 -8.06 7.36 -9.30
CA LEU A 177 -9.27 7.58 -8.50
C LEU A 177 -9.39 6.45 -7.49
N THR A 178 -9.50 6.77 -6.22
CA THR A 178 -9.55 5.78 -5.16
C THR A 178 -10.53 6.13 -4.06
N GLU A 179 -10.99 5.09 -3.42
CA GLU A 179 -11.63 5.15 -2.12
C GLU A 179 -10.62 5.57 -1.05
N ARG A 180 -11.10 6.15 0.04
CA ARG A 180 -10.33 6.43 1.25
C ARG A 180 -10.82 5.51 2.38
N PRO A 181 -9.95 4.99 3.26
CA PRO A 181 -10.42 4.38 4.49
C PRO A 181 -11.37 5.31 5.23
N GLY A 182 -12.49 4.79 5.72
CA GLY A 182 -13.51 5.61 6.37
C GLY A 182 -14.74 4.82 6.76
N LYS A 183 -15.67 5.45 7.51
CA LYS A 183 -16.83 4.81 8.13
C LYS A 183 -17.98 4.42 7.18
N GLY A 184 -17.97 4.83 5.92
CA GLY A 184 -19.06 4.58 4.99
C GLY A 184 -19.41 3.09 4.83
N LYS A 185 -20.69 2.79 4.56
CA LYS A 185 -21.20 1.42 4.37
C LYS A 185 -20.40 0.57 3.37
N ASN A 186 -19.83 1.21 2.34
CA ASN A 186 -19.02 0.56 1.32
C ASN A 186 -17.52 0.79 1.55
N ARG A 187 -17.15 1.20 2.75
CA ARG A 187 -15.78 1.34 3.25
C ARG A 187 -15.57 0.35 4.39
N LEU A 188 -15.04 0.79 5.50
CA LEU A 188 -14.90 -0.04 6.71
C LEU A 188 -16.23 -0.35 7.38
N ASN A 189 -17.34 0.22 6.90
CA ASN A 189 -18.69 0.03 7.42
C ASN A 189 -18.80 0.28 8.93
N LEU A 190 -18.13 1.30 9.44
CA LEU A 190 -18.24 1.74 10.83
C LEU A 190 -19.52 2.56 10.99
N HIS A 191 -20.15 2.48 12.17
CA HIS A 191 -21.25 3.34 12.62
C HIS A 191 -20.72 4.59 13.34
N ASP A 192 -21.59 5.47 13.80
CA ASP A 192 -21.18 6.48 14.76
C ASP A 192 -21.08 5.87 16.15
N PRO A 193 -20.03 6.18 16.95
CA PRO A 193 -19.88 5.66 18.30
C PRO A 193 -21.14 5.91 19.14
N GLY A 194 -21.65 4.88 19.78
CA GLY A 194 -22.87 4.93 20.59
C GLY A 194 -24.18 4.77 19.81
N GLU A 195 -24.17 4.71 18.48
CA GLU A 195 -25.38 4.48 17.67
C GLU A 195 -26.04 3.14 18.03
N ASP A 196 -25.26 2.13 18.35
CA ASP A 196 -25.73 0.79 18.72
C ASP A 196 -26.00 0.68 20.22
N GLY A 197 -27.06 1.34 20.68
CA GLY A 197 -27.53 1.23 22.08
C GLY A 197 -26.65 1.94 23.11
N GLY A 198 -25.86 2.92 22.72
CA GLY A 198 -24.96 3.66 23.59
C GLY A 198 -23.61 2.98 23.81
N ASP A 199 -23.30 1.92 23.05
CA ASP A 199 -22.04 1.21 23.15
C ASP A 199 -20.88 2.05 22.58
N LEU A 200 -19.88 2.29 23.41
CA LEU A 200 -18.66 3.05 23.05
C LEU A 200 -17.42 2.14 22.94
N THR A 201 -17.59 0.83 22.78
CA THR A 201 -16.45 -0.12 22.74
C THR A 201 -15.82 -0.25 21.35
N GLY A 202 -16.33 0.44 20.35
CA GLY A 202 -15.84 0.37 18.95
C GLY A 202 -16.56 1.34 18.03
N ASP A 203 -16.60 0.98 16.75
CA ASP A 203 -17.03 1.79 15.62
C ASP A 203 -16.17 3.05 15.46
N TRP A 204 -14.86 2.82 15.52
CA TRP A 204 -13.86 3.86 15.31
C TRP A 204 -12.67 3.37 14.48
N ARG A 205 -11.93 4.32 13.94
CA ARG A 205 -10.67 4.14 13.23
C ARG A 205 -9.64 5.15 13.74
N VAL A 206 -8.42 4.67 13.89
CA VAL A 206 -7.25 5.49 14.21
C VAL A 206 -6.15 5.24 13.20
N GLU A 207 -5.28 6.22 13.02
CA GLU A 207 -4.10 6.14 12.16
C GLU A 207 -2.84 6.32 13.00
N ILE A 208 -1.88 5.40 12.87
CA ILE A 208 -0.55 5.63 13.42
C ILE A 208 0.19 6.49 12.41
N ASP A 209 0.51 7.73 12.81
CA ASP A 209 1.17 8.71 11.96
C ASP A 209 1.95 9.73 12.81
N ARG A 210 2.29 10.89 12.21
CA ARG A 210 2.99 12.01 12.84
C ARG A 210 2.09 12.74 13.82
N ASP A 211 2.72 13.61 14.60
CA ASP A 211 2.05 14.56 15.50
C ASP A 211 1.83 15.93 14.83
N ASP A 212 1.58 15.94 13.52
CA ASP A 212 1.34 17.14 12.71
C ASP A 212 -0.14 17.55 12.63
N GLU A 213 -1.05 16.75 13.19
CA GLU A 213 -2.44 17.12 13.44
C GLU A 213 -2.56 17.78 14.83
N ASP A 214 -3.55 18.67 15.00
CA ASP A 214 -3.73 19.40 16.26
C ASP A 214 -4.20 18.49 17.40
N HIS A 215 -4.81 17.33 17.07
CA HIS A 215 -5.42 16.43 18.04
C HIS A 215 -5.10 14.97 17.74
N TYR A 216 -4.42 14.36 18.68
CA TYR A 216 -4.01 12.95 18.60
C TYR A 216 -3.92 12.35 19.99
N TYR A 217 -3.94 11.05 20.11
CA TYR A 217 -3.59 10.32 21.31
C TYR A 217 -2.12 9.90 21.27
N ARG A 218 -1.36 10.32 22.27
CA ARG A 218 0.01 9.89 22.49
C ARG A 218 0.02 8.71 23.44
N SER A 219 0.52 7.56 22.96
CA SER A 219 0.69 6.40 23.82
C SER A 219 1.56 6.69 25.02
N LYS A 220 1.25 6.05 26.16
CA LYS A 220 2.12 6.01 27.33
C LYS A 220 3.36 5.13 27.14
N TYR A 221 3.37 4.30 26.11
CA TYR A 221 4.48 3.45 25.74
C TYR A 221 5.34 4.09 24.65
N HIS A 222 6.58 3.64 24.62
CA HIS A 222 7.58 4.09 23.67
C HIS A 222 8.01 2.92 22.75
N PRO A 223 8.40 3.18 21.51
CA PRO A 223 8.94 2.15 20.66
C PRO A 223 10.32 1.68 21.13
N TYR A 224 10.75 0.52 20.67
CA TYR A 224 12.14 0.10 20.84
C TYR A 224 13.05 0.88 19.89
N GLY A 225 14.19 1.33 20.40
CA GLY A 225 15.21 1.98 19.60
C GLY A 225 16.21 0.97 19.01
N ARG A 226 17.29 1.51 18.44
CA ARG A 226 18.29 0.79 17.63
C ARG A 226 18.92 -0.45 18.29
N TYR A 227 19.00 -0.49 19.60
CA TYR A 227 19.63 -1.59 20.34
C TYR A 227 18.63 -2.48 21.07
N GLY A 228 17.36 -2.43 20.67
CA GLY A 228 16.29 -3.20 21.29
C GLY A 228 15.89 -2.70 22.69
N THR A 229 16.40 -1.53 23.10
CA THR A 229 16.01 -0.83 24.32
C THR A 229 14.93 0.19 24.00
N VAL A 230 14.08 0.49 24.98
CA VAL A 230 13.03 1.51 24.84
C VAL A 230 13.66 2.87 24.52
N ASP A 231 13.15 3.56 23.51
CA ASP A 231 13.55 4.92 23.17
C ASP A 231 12.54 5.93 23.74
N ASN A 232 12.80 6.41 24.93
CA ASN A 232 11.93 7.37 25.64
C ASN A 232 11.83 8.76 24.98
N THR A 233 12.58 9.01 23.92
CA THR A 233 12.50 10.26 23.14
C THR A 233 11.50 10.18 21.99
N LYS A 234 10.98 8.99 21.69
CA LYS A 234 10.06 8.71 20.61
C LYS A 234 8.72 8.25 21.17
N TYR A 235 7.67 8.54 20.42
CA TYR A 235 6.30 8.25 20.83
C TYR A 235 5.56 7.48 19.74
N ILE A 236 4.54 6.72 20.13
CA ILE A 236 3.55 6.14 19.24
C ILE A 236 2.37 7.12 19.25
N ILE A 237 2.04 7.65 18.09
CA ILE A 237 0.99 8.65 17.90
C ILE A 237 -0.18 8.00 17.19
N TYR A 238 -1.37 8.13 17.75
CA TYR A 238 -2.62 7.70 17.17
C TYR A 238 -3.46 8.93 16.83
N GLN A 239 -3.60 9.24 15.53
CA GLN A 239 -4.50 10.26 15.05
C GLN A 239 -5.92 9.73 15.06
N TYR A 240 -6.90 10.60 15.36
CA TYR A 240 -8.32 10.28 15.30
C TYR A 240 -8.84 10.53 13.89
N ASP A 241 -9.35 9.47 13.26
CA ASP A 241 -9.79 9.52 11.87
C ASP A 241 -11.29 9.28 11.69
N ASP A 242 -11.87 8.33 12.41
CA ASP A 242 -13.30 8.11 12.54
C ASP A 242 -13.58 7.76 14.02
N PRO A 243 -14.18 8.64 14.77
CA PRO A 243 -14.54 10.03 14.43
C PRO A 243 -13.29 10.92 14.24
N GLU A 244 -13.40 11.94 13.35
CA GLU A 244 -12.44 13.06 13.33
C GLU A 244 -12.58 13.85 14.65
N TYR A 245 -11.53 14.57 15.07
CA TYR A 245 -11.57 15.25 16.39
C TYR A 245 -12.73 16.23 16.55
N GLU A 246 -13.07 16.95 15.49
CA GLU A 246 -14.17 17.93 15.47
C GLU A 246 -15.53 17.27 15.72
N ASP A 247 -15.67 15.98 15.39
CA ASP A 247 -16.92 15.25 15.58
C ASP A 247 -17.20 14.92 17.05
N PHE A 248 -16.16 14.91 17.94
CA PHE A 248 -16.32 14.54 19.35
C PHE A 248 -17.33 15.42 20.10
N ALA A 249 -17.51 16.67 19.66
CA ALA A 249 -18.49 17.58 20.27
C ALA A 249 -19.95 17.11 20.09
N ASP A 250 -20.21 16.38 19.01
CA ASP A 250 -21.56 15.88 18.64
C ASP A 250 -21.77 14.41 19.04
N LEU A 251 -20.73 13.73 19.55
CA LEU A 251 -20.75 12.34 19.95
C LEU A 251 -21.03 12.17 21.46
N PRO A 252 -21.45 10.97 21.90
CA PRO A 252 -21.67 10.69 23.33
C PRO A 252 -20.43 10.99 24.17
N ALA A 253 -20.68 11.61 25.33
CA ALA A 253 -19.61 11.92 26.27
C ALA A 253 -18.82 10.67 26.66
N GLY A 254 -17.50 10.73 26.57
CA GLY A 254 -16.62 9.62 26.90
C GLY A 254 -16.11 8.83 25.70
N THR A 255 -16.54 9.12 24.46
CA THR A 255 -16.08 8.45 23.23
C THR A 255 -14.55 8.51 23.10
N GLU A 256 -13.93 9.69 23.21
CA GLU A 256 -12.48 9.83 23.15
C GLU A 256 -11.76 8.97 24.20
N LYS A 257 -12.23 8.99 25.44
CA LYS A 257 -11.67 8.18 26.52
C LYS A 257 -11.83 6.67 26.26
N ALA A 258 -12.90 6.26 25.61
CA ALA A 258 -13.13 4.86 25.26
C ALA A 258 -12.12 4.40 24.18
N ILE A 259 -11.83 5.23 23.19
CA ILE A 259 -10.79 4.97 22.18
C ILE A 259 -9.43 4.84 22.85
N GLN A 260 -9.02 5.84 23.65
CA GLN A 260 -7.75 5.84 24.38
C GLN A 260 -7.61 4.61 25.27
N LYS A 261 -8.67 4.28 26.02
CA LYS A 261 -8.68 3.08 26.87
C LYS A 261 -8.52 1.79 26.07
N SER A 262 -9.15 1.67 24.93
CA SER A 262 -9.05 0.48 24.08
C SER A 262 -7.63 0.29 23.51
N ILE A 263 -6.95 1.40 23.17
CA ILE A 263 -5.55 1.39 22.76
C ILE A 263 -4.67 1.00 23.97
N ASP A 264 -4.90 1.62 25.12
CA ASP A 264 -4.16 1.32 26.35
C ASP A 264 -4.30 -0.15 26.76
N ASP A 265 -5.51 -0.69 26.76
CA ASP A 265 -5.76 -2.08 27.14
C ASP A 265 -4.99 -3.05 26.22
N MET A 266 -4.92 -2.77 24.92
CA MET A 266 -4.14 -3.54 23.96
C MET A 266 -2.64 -3.42 24.24
N GLU A 267 -2.13 -2.21 24.39
CA GLU A 267 -0.70 -1.95 24.63
C GLU A 267 -0.24 -2.45 26.00
N ASP A 268 -1.07 -2.33 27.04
CA ASP A 268 -0.82 -2.90 28.38
C ASP A 268 -0.66 -4.42 28.31
N CYS A 269 -1.53 -5.08 27.55
CA CYS A 269 -1.40 -6.51 27.31
C CYS A 269 -0.05 -6.82 26.64
N PHE A 270 0.30 -6.13 25.56
CA PHE A 270 1.57 -6.36 24.87
C PHE A 270 2.80 -6.05 25.73
N ALA A 271 2.73 -5.05 26.60
CA ALA A 271 3.83 -4.70 27.51
C ALA A 271 4.00 -5.70 28.65
N GLY A 272 2.94 -6.41 29.02
CA GLY A 272 2.94 -7.39 30.12
C GLY A 272 3.68 -8.68 29.78
N ASP A 273 4.05 -9.44 30.84
CA ASP A 273 4.77 -10.73 30.68
C ASP A 273 3.89 -11.82 30.08
N ASN A 274 2.59 -11.78 30.36
CA ASN A 274 1.62 -12.80 29.93
C ASN A 274 0.96 -12.50 28.58
N TYR A 275 1.53 -11.63 27.76
CA TYR A 275 0.92 -11.21 26.48
C TYR A 275 0.64 -12.39 25.51
N LYS A 276 1.37 -13.50 25.64
CA LYS A 276 1.21 -14.71 24.79
C LYS A 276 0.12 -15.64 25.29
N ASP A 277 -0.53 -15.35 26.42
CA ASP A 277 -1.59 -16.21 26.94
C ASP A 277 -2.66 -16.41 25.87
N PRO A 278 -3.06 -17.67 25.57
CA PRO A 278 -3.97 -17.93 24.45
C PRO A 278 -5.39 -17.37 24.65
N VAL A 279 -5.78 -17.08 25.91
CA VAL A 279 -7.13 -16.58 26.26
C VAL A 279 -7.10 -15.10 26.63
N ASN A 280 -6.17 -14.70 27.50
CA ASN A 280 -6.10 -13.36 28.09
C ASN A 280 -4.98 -12.49 27.50
N GLY A 281 -4.17 -13.04 26.59
CA GLY A 281 -3.11 -12.33 25.90
C GLY A 281 -3.64 -11.48 24.73
N TYR A 282 -2.73 -11.09 23.83
CA TYR A 282 -3.03 -10.18 22.72
C TYR A 282 -4.18 -10.65 21.80
N ARG A 283 -4.42 -11.98 21.71
CA ARG A 283 -5.50 -12.56 20.91
C ARG A 283 -6.89 -12.13 21.36
N LYS A 284 -7.00 -11.58 22.56
CA LYS A 284 -8.23 -10.96 23.07
C LYS A 284 -8.48 -9.58 22.46
N TYR A 285 -7.43 -8.85 22.10
CA TYR A 285 -7.49 -7.43 21.71
C TYR A 285 -7.38 -7.20 20.21
N ILE A 286 -6.66 -8.08 19.50
CA ILE A 286 -6.44 -7.95 18.06
C ILE A 286 -6.99 -9.17 17.30
N ASP A 287 -7.54 -8.93 16.12
CA ASP A 287 -7.76 -9.97 15.12
C ASP A 287 -6.42 -10.36 14.52
N VAL A 288 -5.91 -11.50 14.98
CA VAL A 288 -4.56 -11.97 14.59
C VAL A 288 -4.44 -12.18 13.09
N THR A 289 -5.51 -12.64 12.43
CA THR A 289 -5.50 -12.86 10.98
C THR A 289 -5.35 -11.53 10.25
N SER A 290 -6.12 -10.51 10.64
CA SER A 290 -6.02 -9.16 10.07
C SER A 290 -4.62 -8.55 10.26
N PHE A 291 -4.02 -8.74 11.44
CA PHE A 291 -2.65 -8.25 11.71
C PHE A 291 -1.58 -9.01 10.91
N ILE A 292 -1.75 -10.32 10.72
CA ILE A 292 -0.88 -11.11 9.85
C ILE A 292 -1.01 -10.66 8.39
N ASP A 293 -2.23 -10.45 7.91
CA ASP A 293 -2.48 -10.04 6.52
C ASP A 293 -1.93 -8.63 6.23
N TYR A 294 -2.05 -7.70 7.19
CA TYR A 294 -1.39 -6.40 7.12
C TYR A 294 0.14 -6.55 7.14
N MET A 295 0.68 -7.35 8.06
CA MET A 295 2.12 -7.61 8.14
C MET A 295 2.65 -8.22 6.85
N LEU A 296 2.02 -9.26 6.30
CA LEU A 296 2.46 -9.91 5.06
C LEU A 296 2.43 -8.94 3.87
N SER A 297 1.41 -8.09 3.78
CA SER A 297 1.31 -7.07 2.73
C SER A 297 2.42 -6.02 2.87
N THR A 298 2.66 -5.54 4.08
CA THR A 298 3.70 -4.54 4.40
C THR A 298 5.10 -5.12 4.18
N GLU A 299 5.34 -6.34 4.62
CA GLU A 299 6.64 -7.01 4.45
C GLU A 299 6.90 -7.38 2.99
N PHE A 300 5.91 -7.92 2.27
CA PHE A 300 6.07 -8.22 0.85
C PHE A 300 6.47 -6.97 0.06
N THR A 301 5.82 -5.86 0.32
CA THR A 301 6.08 -4.60 -0.38
C THR A 301 7.30 -3.85 0.17
N PHE A 302 7.78 -4.24 1.36
CA PHE A 302 8.81 -3.52 2.11
C PHE A 302 8.53 -2.01 2.16
N ASN A 303 7.28 -1.66 2.52
CA ASN A 303 6.86 -0.27 2.65
C ASN A 303 7.61 0.39 3.80
N VAL A 304 8.49 1.34 3.51
CA VAL A 304 9.35 2.01 4.52
C VAL A 304 8.56 2.83 5.54
N ASP A 305 7.33 3.21 5.22
CA ASP A 305 6.40 3.89 6.12
C ASP A 305 5.49 2.92 6.88
N GLY A 306 5.43 1.67 6.44
CA GLY A 306 4.59 0.65 7.07
C GLY A 306 4.83 0.50 8.57
N TYR A 307 3.76 0.22 9.31
CA TYR A 307 3.66 0.12 10.78
C TYR A 307 3.71 1.44 11.54
N ARG A 308 4.33 2.50 11.01
CA ARG A 308 4.71 3.72 11.73
C ARG A 308 4.11 5.01 11.17
N LEU A 309 3.70 4.99 9.93
CA LEU A 309 3.02 6.08 9.22
C LEU A 309 1.92 5.50 8.36
N SER A 310 0.86 6.26 8.16
CA SER A 310 -0.30 5.88 7.34
C SER A 310 -0.83 4.46 7.65
N SER A 311 -0.74 4.07 8.92
CA SER A 311 -1.08 2.73 9.38
C SER A 311 -2.42 2.74 10.10
N HIS A 312 -3.47 2.35 9.36
CA HIS A 312 -4.85 2.41 9.85
C HIS A 312 -5.25 1.16 10.63
N MET A 313 -5.80 1.39 11.81
CA MET A 313 -6.43 0.39 12.66
C MET A 313 -7.88 0.77 12.91
N TYR A 314 -8.79 -0.22 12.93
CA TYR A 314 -10.20 0.00 13.18
C TYR A 314 -10.81 -1.12 14.00
N LYS A 315 -11.98 -0.87 14.56
CA LYS A 315 -12.64 -1.80 15.47
C LYS A 315 -14.15 -1.57 15.43
N TYR A 316 -14.93 -2.64 15.41
CA TYR A 316 -16.39 -2.58 15.58
C TYR A 316 -16.76 -2.60 17.07
N SER A 317 -17.90 -1.99 17.44
CA SER A 317 -18.41 -2.07 18.81
C SER A 317 -18.82 -3.51 19.17
N GLU A 318 -18.71 -3.86 20.45
CA GLU A 318 -19.04 -5.23 20.93
C GLU A 318 -20.51 -5.57 20.70
N THR A 319 -21.41 -4.61 20.92
CA THR A 319 -22.84 -4.79 20.70
C THR A 319 -23.13 -5.07 19.23
N ARG A 320 -22.58 -4.26 18.33
CA ARG A 320 -22.76 -4.46 16.91
C ARG A 320 -22.11 -5.75 16.42
N ALA A 321 -20.89 -6.01 16.84
CA ALA A 321 -20.19 -7.22 16.45
C ALA A 321 -20.99 -8.48 16.82
N LYS A 322 -21.58 -8.50 18.02
CA LYS A 322 -22.47 -9.58 18.46
C LYS A 322 -23.74 -9.70 17.62
N ASN A 323 -24.34 -8.57 17.25
CA ASN A 323 -25.60 -8.55 16.49
C ASN A 323 -25.43 -8.94 15.02
N GLU A 324 -24.30 -8.54 14.41
CA GLU A 324 -24.01 -8.71 12.98
C GLU A 324 -23.05 -9.86 12.69
N GLY A 325 -22.52 -10.55 13.72
CA GLY A 325 -21.54 -11.63 13.56
C GLY A 325 -20.16 -11.14 13.10
N LEU A 326 -19.80 -9.92 13.49
CA LEU A 326 -18.50 -9.32 13.21
C LEU A 326 -17.50 -9.59 14.35
N ASP A 327 -16.24 -9.26 14.13
CA ASP A 327 -15.20 -9.33 15.16
C ASP A 327 -14.94 -7.93 15.74
N SER A 328 -15.11 -7.78 17.07
CA SER A 328 -14.93 -6.52 17.79
C SER A 328 -13.49 -6.23 18.19
N ARG A 329 -12.51 -7.02 17.76
CA ARG A 329 -11.09 -6.79 18.04
C ARG A 329 -10.50 -5.79 17.04
N TRP A 330 -9.35 -5.22 17.38
CA TRP A 330 -8.62 -4.33 16.47
C TRP A 330 -8.22 -5.06 15.19
N LYS A 331 -8.42 -4.40 14.06
CA LYS A 331 -8.10 -4.84 12.70
C LYS A 331 -7.29 -3.78 11.98
N CYS A 332 -6.63 -4.16 10.89
CA CYS A 332 -5.85 -3.26 10.04
C CYS A 332 -6.43 -3.19 8.62
N THR A 333 -6.11 -2.11 7.91
CA THR A 333 -6.35 -1.98 6.46
C THR A 333 -5.16 -1.32 5.78
N LEU A 334 -5.11 -1.38 4.43
CA LEU A 334 -3.99 -0.88 3.63
C LEU A 334 -4.23 0.56 3.18
N TRP A 335 -3.16 1.36 3.22
CA TRP A 335 -3.13 2.71 2.67
C TRP A 335 -1.69 3.13 2.38
N ASP A 336 -1.49 3.92 1.28
CA ASP A 336 -0.24 4.60 0.91
C ASP A 336 0.98 3.69 0.69
N PHE A 337 1.01 2.98 -0.45
CA PHE A 337 2.09 2.08 -0.85
C PHE A 337 2.89 2.58 -2.07
N ASN A 338 2.77 3.83 -2.48
CA ASN A 338 3.40 4.39 -3.68
C ASN A 338 4.94 4.41 -3.62
N ILE A 339 5.52 4.43 -2.41
CA ILE A 339 6.97 4.42 -2.18
C ILE A 339 7.50 3.03 -1.84
N ALA A 340 6.65 2.02 -1.80
CA ALA A 340 6.98 0.63 -1.55
C ALA A 340 7.57 -0.08 -2.79
N LEU A 341 7.74 -1.39 -2.71
CA LEU A 341 8.21 -2.23 -3.82
C LEU A 341 9.51 -1.71 -4.46
N GLY A 342 10.47 -1.34 -3.62
CA GLY A 342 11.80 -0.90 -4.03
C GLY A 342 11.88 0.54 -4.53
N ASN A 343 10.85 1.35 -4.35
CA ASN A 343 10.84 2.73 -4.85
C ASN A 343 11.61 3.72 -3.96
N ALA A 344 11.70 3.49 -2.64
CA ALA A 344 12.34 4.42 -1.72
C ALA A 344 13.86 4.26 -1.65
N ASP A 345 14.60 5.38 -1.70
CA ASP A 345 16.07 5.46 -1.56
C ASP A 345 16.54 5.67 -0.12
N TYR A 346 15.62 5.85 0.82
CA TYR A 346 15.89 5.97 2.25
C TYR A 346 15.43 4.73 3.02
N TYR A 347 15.91 4.58 4.27
CA TYR A 347 15.65 3.42 5.15
C TYR A 347 15.83 2.07 4.46
N LYS A 348 16.77 2.03 3.49
CA LYS A 348 17.08 0.83 2.70
C LYS A 348 15.87 0.28 1.93
N GLY A 349 14.94 1.14 1.53
CA GLY A 349 13.69 0.77 0.86
C GLY A 349 13.85 0.00 -0.45
N SER A 350 15.03 0.07 -1.10
CA SER A 350 15.35 -0.75 -2.29
C SER A 350 15.84 -2.18 -1.96
N ARG A 351 16.13 -2.49 -0.68
CA ARG A 351 16.59 -3.83 -0.27
C ARG A 351 15.44 -4.83 -0.29
N THR A 352 15.77 -6.08 -0.60
CA THR A 352 14.81 -7.18 -0.66
C THR A 352 14.97 -8.21 0.46
N ASP A 353 16.02 -8.10 1.28
CA ASP A 353 16.48 -9.08 2.24
C ASP A 353 16.43 -8.60 3.70
N LEU A 354 15.59 -7.63 3.98
CA LEU A 354 15.34 -7.07 5.31
C LEU A 354 13.86 -7.19 5.67
N TRP A 355 13.56 -7.09 6.98
CA TRP A 355 12.20 -6.99 7.50
C TRP A 355 11.88 -5.55 7.90
N GLN A 356 10.71 -5.05 7.51
CA GLN A 356 10.30 -3.68 7.87
C GLN A 356 9.91 -3.56 9.35
N TYR A 357 9.30 -4.60 9.94
CA TYR A 357 9.00 -4.59 11.38
C TYR A 357 10.25 -4.39 12.25
N ASP A 358 11.44 -4.71 11.73
CA ASP A 358 12.73 -4.57 12.40
C ASP A 358 13.47 -3.27 12.02
N MET A 359 12.78 -2.29 11.43
CA MET A 359 13.37 -1.01 11.02
C MET A 359 14.11 -0.34 12.16
N ASN A 360 13.54 -0.31 13.35
CA ASN A 360 14.10 0.37 14.52
C ASN A 360 15.49 -0.16 14.94
N SER A 361 15.86 -1.40 14.55
CA SER A 361 17.18 -1.97 14.85
C SER A 361 18.30 -1.33 14.03
N ARG A 362 17.98 -0.70 12.91
CA ARG A 362 18.95 -0.21 11.93
C ARG A 362 18.83 1.27 11.57
N GLU A 363 17.65 1.86 11.76
CA GLU A 363 17.37 3.24 11.39
C GLU A 363 16.92 4.05 12.61
N THR A 364 16.95 5.36 12.48
CA THR A 364 16.43 6.31 13.47
C THR A 364 15.49 7.29 12.78
N ASP A 365 14.33 7.53 13.39
CA ASP A 365 13.34 8.50 12.91
C ASP A 365 12.60 9.11 14.11
N ASN A 366 11.76 10.09 13.86
CA ASN A 366 10.80 10.58 14.85
C ASN A 366 9.68 9.59 15.08
N GLN A 367 9.20 8.96 14.04
CA GLN A 367 8.21 7.89 14.08
C GLN A 367 8.91 6.54 13.88
N LEU A 368 8.82 5.68 14.89
CA LEU A 368 9.37 4.33 14.90
C LEU A 368 8.24 3.30 14.90
N VAL A 369 8.57 2.09 14.46
CA VAL A 369 7.63 0.96 14.50
C VAL A 369 7.20 0.70 15.94
N PRO A 370 5.90 0.62 16.25
CA PRO A 370 5.40 0.32 17.59
C PRO A 370 5.97 -0.97 18.15
N PHE A 371 6.27 -0.98 19.44
CA PHE A 371 6.96 -2.07 20.13
C PHE A 371 6.24 -3.42 20.02
N TRP A 372 4.92 -3.41 19.92
CA TRP A 372 4.10 -4.61 19.92
C TRP A 372 4.20 -5.43 18.62
N TRP A 373 4.64 -4.85 17.49
CA TRP A 373 4.95 -5.64 16.29
C TRP A 373 6.11 -6.62 16.54
N LYS A 374 7.14 -6.17 17.24
CA LYS A 374 8.24 -7.04 17.66
C LYS A 374 7.77 -8.13 18.63
N ARG A 375 6.86 -7.78 19.56
CA ARG A 375 6.29 -8.74 20.52
C ARG A 375 5.48 -9.84 19.80
N LEU A 376 4.74 -9.51 18.75
CA LEU A 376 4.06 -10.49 17.92
C LEU A 376 5.05 -11.49 17.29
N ILE A 377 6.12 -10.99 16.69
CA ILE A 377 7.17 -11.84 16.11
C ILE A 377 7.90 -12.68 17.16
N ASP A 378 8.00 -12.22 18.38
CA ASP A 378 8.62 -12.99 19.48
C ASP A 378 7.71 -14.12 20.03
N ASP A 379 6.47 -14.24 19.54
CA ASP A 379 5.58 -15.34 19.87
C ASP A 379 5.68 -16.49 18.84
N PRO A 380 6.14 -17.70 19.23
CA PRO A 380 6.20 -18.85 18.31
C PRO A 380 4.85 -19.25 17.72
N ALA A 381 3.72 -19.03 18.45
CA ALA A 381 2.40 -19.30 17.95
C ALA A 381 2.03 -18.34 16.82
N TYR A 382 2.30 -17.03 16.99
CA TYR A 382 2.12 -16.05 15.92
C TYR A 382 2.99 -16.37 14.69
N GLN A 383 4.26 -16.75 14.89
CA GLN A 383 5.13 -17.15 13.78
C GLN A 383 4.60 -18.38 13.02
N THR A 384 3.97 -19.32 13.72
CA THR A 384 3.35 -20.49 13.09
C THR A 384 2.17 -20.07 12.22
N ASP A 385 1.29 -19.22 12.73
CA ASP A 385 0.14 -18.67 12.00
C ASP A 385 0.61 -17.85 10.79
N LEU A 386 1.64 -16.99 10.96
CA LEU A 386 2.25 -16.19 9.90
C LEU A 386 2.79 -17.03 8.74
N LYS A 387 3.53 -18.11 9.07
CA LYS A 387 4.09 -19.02 8.07
C LYS A 387 3.00 -19.78 7.31
N ALA A 388 1.99 -20.27 8.02
CA ALA A 388 0.85 -20.95 7.40
C ALA A 388 0.08 -19.99 6.46
N ARG A 389 -0.10 -18.72 6.89
CA ARG A 389 -0.77 -17.71 6.09
C ARG A 389 0.05 -17.31 4.85
N TRP A 390 1.38 -17.22 4.97
CA TRP A 390 2.25 -16.98 3.81
C TRP A 390 2.15 -18.12 2.78
N ALA A 391 2.13 -19.37 3.21
CA ALA A 391 1.92 -20.49 2.29
C ALA A 391 0.61 -20.34 1.51
N GLN A 392 -0.51 -19.98 2.17
CA GLN A 392 -1.78 -19.69 1.49
C GLN A 392 -1.66 -18.52 0.49
N TYR A 393 -0.91 -17.49 0.83
CA TYR A 393 -0.64 -16.35 -0.07
C TYR A 393 0.07 -16.81 -1.34
N ARG A 394 1.11 -17.65 -1.19
CA ARG A 394 1.91 -18.20 -2.29
C ARG A 394 1.13 -19.16 -3.19
N GLU A 395 0.16 -19.89 -2.67
CA GLU A 395 -0.81 -20.67 -3.44
C GLU A 395 -1.89 -19.78 -4.09
N GLY A 396 -2.12 -18.59 -3.53
CA GLY A 396 -3.14 -17.63 -3.94
C GLY A 396 -2.63 -16.52 -4.85
N GLN A 397 -2.98 -15.27 -4.50
CA GLN A 397 -2.68 -14.09 -5.32
C GLN A 397 -1.19 -13.76 -5.41
N TYR A 398 -0.41 -14.22 -4.45
CA TYR A 398 1.04 -13.97 -4.41
C TYR A 398 1.87 -15.04 -5.13
N ALA A 399 1.26 -15.93 -5.92
CA ALA A 399 1.98 -16.80 -6.84
C ALA A 399 2.70 -15.98 -7.91
N ASP A 400 3.94 -16.34 -8.28
CA ASP A 400 4.80 -15.58 -9.20
C ASP A 400 4.06 -15.25 -10.51
N ASN A 401 3.44 -16.26 -11.13
CA ASN A 401 2.72 -16.09 -12.39
C ASN A 401 1.49 -15.17 -12.26
N ARG A 402 0.83 -15.12 -11.10
CA ARG A 402 -0.33 -14.23 -10.87
C ARG A 402 0.12 -12.79 -10.69
N ILE A 403 1.20 -12.57 -9.94
CA ILE A 403 1.80 -11.25 -9.78
C ILE A 403 2.27 -10.72 -11.14
N ASP A 404 3.02 -11.52 -11.90
CA ASP A 404 3.52 -11.13 -13.22
C ASP A 404 2.37 -10.79 -14.17
N ALA A 405 1.34 -11.65 -14.25
CA ALA A 405 0.16 -11.41 -15.07
C ALA A 405 -0.58 -10.13 -14.67
N LYS A 406 -0.67 -9.83 -13.37
CA LYS A 406 -1.28 -8.61 -12.85
C LYS A 406 -0.48 -7.36 -13.26
N ILE A 407 0.85 -7.40 -13.11
CA ILE A 407 1.73 -6.30 -13.54
C ILE A 407 1.60 -6.08 -15.05
N ASP A 408 1.63 -7.15 -15.86
CA ASP A 408 1.51 -7.04 -17.32
C ASP A 408 0.15 -6.48 -17.76
N SER A 409 -0.92 -6.89 -17.07
CA SER A 409 -2.26 -6.36 -17.32
C SER A 409 -2.35 -4.86 -17.03
N LEU A 410 -1.81 -4.41 -15.89
CA LEU A 410 -1.79 -3.00 -15.50
C LEU A 410 -0.89 -2.18 -16.45
N ALA A 411 0.28 -2.70 -16.81
CA ALA A 411 1.17 -2.04 -17.76
C ALA A 411 0.51 -1.89 -19.14
N THR A 412 -0.16 -2.94 -19.62
CA THR A 412 -0.91 -2.92 -20.88
C THR A 412 -2.05 -1.91 -20.83
N LEU A 413 -2.78 -1.83 -19.72
CA LEU A 413 -3.85 -0.85 -19.54
C LEU A 413 -3.35 0.59 -19.73
N LEU A 414 -2.16 0.90 -19.18
CA LEU A 414 -1.59 2.24 -19.23
C LEU A 414 -0.97 2.61 -20.58
N THR A 415 -0.56 1.62 -21.37
CA THR A 415 0.14 1.86 -22.65
C THR A 415 -0.75 1.71 -23.88
N SER A 416 -1.73 0.79 -23.87
CA SER A 416 -2.52 0.44 -25.07
C SER A 416 -3.33 1.61 -25.67
N GLY A 417 -3.73 2.60 -24.86
CA GLY A 417 -4.42 3.82 -25.29
C GLY A 417 -3.54 5.07 -25.33
N GLY A 418 -2.21 4.91 -25.24
CA GLY A 418 -1.24 6.01 -25.28
C GLY A 418 -1.24 6.91 -24.02
N ALA A 419 -1.85 6.46 -22.92
CA ALA A 419 -1.94 7.28 -21.69
C ALA A 419 -0.55 7.53 -21.07
N MET A 420 0.31 6.49 -21.05
CA MET A 420 1.66 6.62 -20.48
C MET A 420 2.53 7.56 -21.32
N GLU A 421 2.47 7.48 -22.64
CA GLU A 421 3.19 8.37 -23.56
C GLU A 421 2.74 9.81 -23.41
N ARG A 422 1.43 10.05 -23.29
CA ARG A 422 0.89 11.41 -23.04
C ARG A 422 1.31 11.93 -21.68
N ASN A 423 1.25 11.08 -20.65
CA ASN A 423 1.68 11.48 -19.30
C ASN A 423 3.17 11.82 -19.26
N GLU A 424 4.03 11.04 -19.94
CA GLU A 424 5.46 11.34 -20.05
C GLU A 424 5.70 12.62 -20.85
N ALA A 425 5.02 12.82 -21.96
CA ALA A 425 5.12 14.06 -22.75
C ALA A 425 4.71 15.30 -21.94
N ALA A 426 3.74 15.16 -21.01
CA ALA A 426 3.29 16.25 -20.14
C ALA A 426 4.25 16.51 -18.97
N TRP A 427 4.85 15.50 -18.38
CA TRP A 427 5.59 15.62 -17.10
C TRP A 427 7.10 15.38 -17.23
N GLY A 428 7.58 14.54 -18.15
CA GLY A 428 9.00 14.21 -18.33
C GLY A 428 9.62 13.58 -17.09
N MET A 429 9.14 12.40 -16.71
CA MET A 429 9.54 11.74 -15.47
C MET A 429 10.69 10.75 -15.65
N PHE A 430 10.80 10.10 -16.82
CA PHE A 430 11.84 9.10 -17.08
C PHE A 430 13.22 9.73 -17.22
N GLY A 431 14.25 8.99 -16.82
CA GLY A 431 15.63 9.46 -16.81
C GLY A 431 15.92 10.55 -15.78
N ARG A 432 14.96 10.92 -14.93
CA ARG A 432 15.06 11.97 -13.93
C ARG A 432 14.80 11.42 -12.53
N TYR A 433 15.63 11.80 -11.57
CA TYR A 433 15.33 11.53 -10.16
C TYR A 433 14.11 12.34 -9.72
N VAL A 434 13.15 11.63 -9.12
CA VAL A 434 12.02 12.21 -8.39
C VAL A 434 12.07 11.60 -6.99
N TRP A 435 12.13 12.44 -5.97
CA TRP A 435 12.17 11.92 -4.60
C TRP A 435 10.95 11.02 -4.31
N PRO A 436 11.12 9.83 -3.70
CA PRO A 436 12.36 9.22 -3.21
C PRO A 436 12.89 8.05 -4.09
N ASN A 437 12.99 8.19 -5.40
CA ASN A 437 13.33 7.09 -6.29
C ASN A 437 14.69 6.45 -5.98
N ALA A 438 14.70 5.20 -5.55
CA ALA A 438 15.91 4.38 -5.47
C ALA A 438 16.40 3.89 -6.85
N TYR A 439 15.50 3.83 -7.82
CA TYR A 439 15.79 3.48 -9.20
C TYR A 439 15.27 4.56 -10.14
N VAL A 440 16.00 4.85 -11.20
CA VAL A 440 15.64 5.82 -12.23
C VAL A 440 15.72 5.16 -13.59
N GLY A 441 14.60 4.65 -14.08
CA GLY A 441 14.46 4.10 -15.43
C GLY A 441 14.36 5.18 -16.49
N TYR A 442 14.85 4.87 -17.68
CA TYR A 442 14.78 5.78 -18.85
C TYR A 442 13.51 5.59 -19.68
N SER A 443 12.71 4.58 -19.33
CA SER A 443 11.44 4.28 -19.97
C SER A 443 10.47 3.61 -18.98
N PHE A 444 9.19 3.57 -19.34
CA PHE A 444 8.20 2.81 -18.59
C PHE A 444 8.57 1.33 -18.48
N ASN A 445 9.08 0.74 -19.56
CA ASN A 445 9.50 -0.68 -19.56
C ASN A 445 10.69 -0.93 -18.62
N ASP A 446 11.61 0.03 -18.45
CA ASP A 446 12.70 -0.10 -17.48
C ASP A 446 12.16 -0.15 -16.05
N GLU A 447 11.21 0.74 -15.73
CA GLU A 447 10.56 0.80 -14.41
C GLU A 447 9.76 -0.49 -14.12
N ILE A 448 8.99 -1.01 -15.08
CA ILE A 448 8.27 -2.28 -14.95
C ILE A 448 9.24 -3.46 -14.78
N SER A 449 10.32 -3.48 -15.55
CA SER A 449 11.35 -4.52 -15.44
C SER A 449 12.07 -4.49 -14.09
N TYR A 450 12.34 -3.29 -13.55
CA TYR A 450 12.89 -3.13 -12.21
C TYR A 450 11.92 -3.66 -11.15
N LEU A 451 10.65 -3.26 -11.21
CA LEU A 451 9.61 -3.70 -10.29
C LEU A 451 9.51 -5.24 -10.24
N LYS A 452 9.44 -5.90 -11.40
CA LYS A 452 9.38 -7.37 -11.48
C LYS A 452 10.61 -8.04 -10.88
N ARG A 453 11.82 -7.55 -11.20
CA ARG A 453 13.06 -8.10 -10.62
C ARG A 453 13.12 -7.92 -9.11
N TRP A 454 12.72 -6.75 -8.62
CA TRP A 454 12.67 -6.47 -7.18
C TRP A 454 11.70 -7.43 -6.47
N ILE A 455 10.47 -7.58 -6.98
CA ILE A 455 9.46 -8.48 -6.42
C ILE A 455 9.96 -9.93 -6.40
N LYS A 456 10.56 -10.42 -7.47
CA LYS A 456 11.11 -11.77 -7.53
C LYS A 456 12.16 -12.01 -6.44
N SER A 457 13.07 -11.06 -6.26
CA SER A 457 14.08 -11.14 -5.20
C SER A 457 13.44 -11.09 -3.81
N ARG A 458 12.39 -10.27 -3.62
CA ARG A 458 11.65 -10.18 -2.35
C ARG A 458 10.92 -11.48 -2.02
N LEU A 459 10.24 -12.07 -2.97
CA LEU A 459 9.58 -13.37 -2.81
C LEU A 459 10.59 -14.46 -2.43
N THR A 460 11.73 -14.52 -3.10
CA THR A 460 12.82 -15.46 -2.77
C THR A 460 13.28 -15.33 -1.32
N PHE A 461 13.43 -14.10 -0.83
CA PHE A 461 13.79 -13.86 0.58
C PHE A 461 12.69 -14.32 1.54
N MET A 462 11.44 -13.93 1.28
CA MET A 462 10.32 -14.27 2.17
C MET A 462 10.04 -15.77 2.17
N ASP A 463 10.07 -16.43 1.02
CA ASP A 463 9.90 -17.88 0.90
C ASP A 463 10.98 -18.64 1.69
N LYS A 464 12.24 -18.21 1.57
CA LYS A 464 13.34 -18.79 2.36
C LYS A 464 13.12 -18.66 3.87
N LYS A 465 12.43 -17.62 4.34
CA LYS A 465 12.22 -17.34 5.76
C LYS A 465 10.92 -17.93 6.32
N LEU A 466 9.88 -18.00 5.50
CA LEU A 466 8.53 -18.31 5.97
C LEU A 466 8.03 -19.69 5.52
N LEU A 467 8.47 -20.19 4.36
CA LEU A 467 8.09 -21.53 3.92
C LEU A 467 8.98 -22.61 4.55
N PRO A 468 8.46 -23.83 4.70
CA PRO A 468 9.27 -24.96 5.10
C PRO A 468 10.43 -25.13 4.11
N GLN A 469 11.64 -25.17 4.62
CA GLN A 469 12.78 -25.53 3.78
C GLN A 469 12.74 -27.03 3.56
N GLU A 470 12.82 -27.47 2.31
CA GLU A 470 13.00 -28.88 2.03
C GLU A 470 14.25 -29.38 2.77
N LYS A 471 14.07 -30.38 3.59
CA LYS A 471 15.23 -31.06 4.17
C LYS A 471 15.97 -31.69 3.00
N THR A 472 17.10 -31.15 2.66
CA THR A 472 18.06 -31.83 1.79
C THR A 472 18.50 -33.08 2.56
N ASP A 473 17.97 -34.23 2.18
CA ASP A 473 18.46 -35.52 2.67
C ASP A 473 19.85 -35.74 2.05
N ILE A 474 20.86 -35.24 2.74
CA ILE A 474 22.26 -35.49 2.35
C ILE A 474 22.52 -36.97 2.68
N ARG A 475 22.30 -37.84 1.72
CA ARG A 475 22.74 -39.23 1.85
C ARG A 475 24.25 -39.26 1.65
N PRO A 476 24.99 -39.79 2.61
CA PRO A 476 26.42 -39.95 2.41
C PRO A 476 26.66 -40.88 1.21
N VAL A 477 27.33 -40.37 0.20
CA VAL A 477 27.76 -41.19 -0.93
C VAL A 477 29.07 -41.87 -0.53
N THR A 478 29.01 -43.20 -0.41
CA THR A 478 30.24 -43.97 -0.19
C THR A 478 30.97 -44.08 -1.50
N VAL A 479 32.07 -43.32 -1.65
CA VAL A 479 32.96 -43.46 -2.79
C VAL A 479 33.78 -44.73 -2.55
N ALA A 480 33.63 -45.72 -3.41
CA ALA A 480 34.43 -46.95 -3.32
C ALA A 480 35.91 -46.64 -3.61
N SER A 481 36.67 -46.78 -2.59
CA SER A 481 38.13 -46.94 -2.43
C SER A 481 39.09 -46.29 -3.46
N GLY A 482 39.96 -45.44 -2.98
CA GLY A 482 41.31 -45.28 -3.52
C GLY A 482 41.90 -43.89 -3.59
N TYR A 483 41.18 -42.83 -3.28
CA TYR A 483 41.72 -41.47 -3.32
C TYR A 483 41.28 -40.64 -2.11
N ASN A 484 42.22 -40.00 -1.45
CA ASN A 484 42.01 -38.98 -0.43
C ASN A 484 41.59 -37.67 -1.14
N ALA A 485 40.31 -37.49 -1.38
CA ALA A 485 39.74 -36.21 -1.76
C ALA A 485 38.49 -35.98 -0.93
N ASP A 486 38.39 -34.81 -0.28
CA ASP A 486 37.16 -34.37 0.38
C ASP A 486 36.10 -34.05 -0.71
N VAL A 487 35.11 -34.93 -0.82
CA VAL A 487 33.98 -34.72 -1.76
C VAL A 487 32.86 -34.02 -1.00
N VAL A 488 32.56 -32.81 -1.38
CA VAL A 488 31.36 -32.10 -0.90
C VAL A 488 30.19 -32.48 -1.81
N VAL A 489 29.17 -33.12 -1.27
CA VAL A 489 27.95 -33.47 -2.00
C VAL A 489 26.88 -32.48 -1.62
N GLU A 490 26.44 -31.64 -2.55
CA GLU A 490 25.18 -30.89 -2.42
C GLU A 490 24.04 -31.74 -2.97
N ALA A 491 23.07 -32.05 -2.13
CA ALA A 491 21.87 -32.77 -2.55
C ALA A 491 20.86 -31.79 -3.14
N LEU A 492 20.29 -32.14 -4.30
CA LEU A 492 19.13 -31.46 -4.85
C LEU A 492 17.84 -31.99 -4.19
N PRO A 493 16.80 -31.14 -4.03
CA PRO A 493 15.53 -31.58 -3.51
C PRO A 493 14.92 -32.67 -4.40
N ALA A 494 14.37 -33.71 -3.77
CA ALA A 494 13.69 -34.78 -4.47
C ALA A 494 12.41 -34.24 -5.14
N SER A 495 12.43 -34.06 -6.46
CA SER A 495 11.20 -33.76 -7.22
C SER A 495 10.37 -35.03 -7.33
N SER A 496 9.08 -34.93 -7.04
CA SER A 496 8.10 -36.03 -7.12
C SER A 496 7.75 -36.45 -8.59
N HIS A 497 8.51 -36.00 -9.58
CA HIS A 497 8.24 -36.32 -11.00
C HIS A 497 9.51 -36.85 -11.66
N ALA A 498 9.40 -38.09 -12.13
CA ALA A 498 10.48 -38.94 -12.65
C ALA A 498 11.03 -38.54 -14.04
N ASP A 499 10.70 -37.37 -14.61
CA ASP A 499 10.95 -37.10 -16.04
C ASP A 499 11.89 -35.91 -16.33
N ASN A 500 12.63 -35.38 -15.37
CA ASN A 500 13.58 -34.32 -15.63
C ASN A 500 15.04 -34.77 -15.38
N ALA A 501 15.57 -35.54 -16.31
CA ALA A 501 17.01 -35.75 -16.39
C ALA A 501 17.68 -34.48 -16.93
N VAL A 502 18.35 -33.71 -16.07
CA VAL A 502 19.17 -32.57 -16.49
C VAL A 502 20.53 -33.09 -16.92
N THR A 503 20.79 -33.08 -18.22
CA THR A 503 22.12 -33.45 -18.76
C THR A 503 23.03 -32.23 -18.69
N PHE A 504 24.04 -32.27 -17.82
CA PHE A 504 25.09 -31.24 -17.79
C PHE A 504 26.17 -31.54 -18.81
N ASN A 505 26.22 -30.78 -19.89
CA ASN A 505 27.32 -30.78 -20.85
C ASN A 505 28.39 -29.74 -20.43
N ARG A 506 29.17 -30.01 -19.37
CA ARG A 506 30.44 -29.31 -19.12
C ARG A 506 31.55 -30.31 -18.97
N ARG A 507 32.51 -30.25 -19.88
CA ARG A 507 33.80 -30.95 -19.73
C ARG A 507 34.55 -30.29 -18.59
N ILE A 508 34.80 -31.04 -17.53
CA ILE A 508 35.74 -30.67 -16.49
C ILE A 508 37.11 -31.23 -16.93
N ALA A 509 38.04 -30.33 -17.17
CA ALA A 509 39.40 -30.75 -17.47
C ALA A 509 40.11 -31.08 -16.17
N CYS A 510 40.27 -32.37 -15.87
CA CYS A 510 41.20 -32.86 -14.88
C CYS A 510 42.44 -33.41 -15.58
N ASN A 511 43.57 -32.96 -15.15
CA ASN A 511 44.88 -33.50 -15.59
C ASN A 511 45.34 -34.55 -14.56
N PRO A 512 45.93 -35.70 -14.96
CA PRO A 512 45.64 -36.57 -16.08
C PRO A 512 44.93 -37.88 -15.65
N CYS A 513 44.08 -38.38 -16.55
CA CYS A 513 43.68 -39.77 -16.63
C CYS A 513 43.07 -40.43 -15.39
N ASN A 514 41.73 -40.36 -15.25
CA ASN A 514 41.03 -41.51 -14.69
C ASN A 514 39.53 -41.44 -15.06
N HIS A 515 39.02 -42.58 -15.49
CA HIS A 515 37.60 -42.77 -15.80
C HIS A 515 36.82 -42.89 -14.50
N PHE A 516 35.84 -42.06 -14.31
CA PHE A 516 34.86 -42.21 -13.25
C PHE A 516 33.59 -42.85 -13.80
N ALA A 517 33.13 -43.90 -13.15
CA ALA A 517 31.82 -44.45 -13.39
C ALA A 517 30.82 -43.72 -12.46
N ILE A 518 29.86 -43.02 -13.04
CA ILE A 518 28.78 -42.38 -12.30
C ILE A 518 27.60 -43.35 -12.31
N ASN A 519 27.14 -43.76 -11.14
CA ASN A 519 25.89 -44.47 -11.00
C ASN A 519 24.77 -43.43 -10.99
N THR A 520 23.83 -43.52 -11.93
CA THR A 520 22.85 -42.47 -12.29
C THR A 520 21.63 -42.36 -11.41
N ASP A 521 21.60 -43.05 -10.29
CA ASP A 521 20.45 -42.92 -9.38
C ASP A 521 20.67 -41.77 -8.40
N ASN A 522 20.34 -40.55 -8.85
CA ASN A 522 20.10 -39.34 -8.06
C ASN A 522 21.26 -38.71 -7.28
N ALA A 523 22.43 -38.55 -7.85
CA ALA A 523 23.47 -37.71 -7.25
C ALA A 523 24.19 -36.80 -8.26
N ILE A 524 24.38 -35.52 -7.92
CA ILE A 524 25.23 -34.56 -8.66
C ILE A 524 26.48 -34.32 -7.83
N PHE A 525 27.65 -34.46 -8.47
CA PHE A 525 28.93 -34.17 -7.87
C PHE A 525 29.45 -32.82 -8.35
N VAL A 526 29.86 -31.96 -7.44
CA VAL A 526 30.59 -30.71 -7.72
C VAL A 526 32.02 -30.90 -7.20
N PHE A 527 33.01 -30.75 -8.07
CA PHE A 527 34.42 -30.85 -7.75
C PHE A 527 35.04 -29.46 -7.63
#